data_4ec4678c777f711381db723a0e78c7ac
#
_entry.id   4ec4678c777f711381db723a0e78c7ac
#
_cell.length_a   1.000
_cell.length_b   1.000
_cell.length_c   1.000
_cell.angle_alpha   90.00
_cell.angle_beta   90.00
_cell.angle_gamma   90.00
#
_symmetry.space_group_name_H-M   'P 1'
#
loop_
_entity.id
_entity.type
_entity.pdbx_description
1 polymer ?
#
loop_
_entity_poly.entity_id
_entity_poly.type
_entity_poly.pdbx_seq_one_letter_code
_entity_poly.pdbx_strand_id
1 'polypeptide(L)'
;MAALGRLGLAGASRLLVPAPQVSTVAARCASKKTKSNPKNKGGQRVGKRYGWKKHDGDYVHAGNILATQRLIRWHPGAQVGMGHNKTLYALEDGIVRYTKEVYVPPPRSREVKEVIRRLPRGAILYKTFINVIPTEEVGSFKLVTML
;
A
#
# COMPACT_ATOMS: atom_id res chain seq x y z
N MET A 1 108.46 -40.83 16.69
CA MET A 1 108.87 -39.86 15.66
C MET A 1 107.70 -39.29 15.01
N ALA A 2 107.42 -38.12 15.30
CA ALA A 2 107.27 -36.92 14.51
C ALA A 2 106.32 -37.01 13.31
N ALA A 3 105.34 -36.21 13.25
CA ALA A 3 105.25 -35.08 12.35
C ALA A 3 103.92 -34.33 12.58
N LEU A 4 104.09 -33.10 12.93
CA LEU A 4 103.00 -32.09 12.98
C LEU A 4 102.55 -31.76 11.56
N GLY A 5 101.23 -31.77 11.36
CA GLY A 5 100.59 -31.17 10.22
C GLY A 5 99.67 -30.07 10.70
N ARG A 6 100.06 -28.82 10.49
CA ARG A 6 99.23 -27.65 10.67
C ARG A 6 98.17 -27.59 9.54
N LEU A 7 96.95 -27.59 9.88
CA LEU A 7 95.91 -27.23 8.95
C LEU A 7 95.33 -25.86 9.33
N GLY A 8 95.41 -24.99 8.36
CA GLY A 8 94.98 -23.61 8.49
C GLY A 8 93.48 -23.45 8.66
N LEU A 9 93.15 -22.55 9.52
CA LEU A 9 91.74 -22.05 9.64
C LEU A 9 91.45 -21.19 8.41
N ALA A 10 90.62 -21.73 7.53
CA ALA A 10 89.94 -20.93 6.57
C ALA A 10 88.71 -20.27 7.26
N GLY A 11 88.77 -18.98 7.45
CA GLY A 11 87.69 -18.18 7.98
C GLY A 11 86.56 -18.16 7.00
N ALA A 12 85.52 -18.86 7.32
CA ALA A 12 84.24 -18.72 6.63
C ALA A 12 83.53 -17.47 7.16
N SER A 13 83.62 -16.40 6.41
CA SER A 13 82.78 -15.23 6.60
C SER A 13 81.32 -15.59 6.30
N ARG A 14 80.54 -15.85 7.34
CA ARG A 14 79.15 -15.99 7.25
C ARG A 14 78.55 -14.62 6.87
N LEU A 15 78.12 -14.50 5.62
CA LEU A 15 77.25 -13.44 5.20
C LEU A 15 75.93 -13.58 5.96
N LEU A 16 75.72 -12.70 6.92
CA LEU A 16 74.45 -12.53 7.58
C LEU A 16 73.49 -11.99 6.52
N VAL A 17 72.74 -12.89 5.92
CA VAL A 17 71.56 -12.50 5.10
C VAL A 17 70.50 -11.91 6.07
N PRO A 18 70.20 -10.64 5.95
CA PRO A 18 69.14 -10.08 6.79
C PRO A 18 67.82 -10.83 6.53
N ALA A 19 67.21 -11.33 7.59
CA ALA A 19 65.89 -11.98 7.50
C ALA A 19 64.89 -11.05 6.82
N PRO A 20 64.06 -11.57 5.93
CA PRO A 20 63.05 -10.75 5.28
C PRO A 20 62.18 -10.12 6.36
N GLN A 21 62.19 -8.81 6.41
CA GLN A 21 61.24 -8.05 7.25
C GLN A 21 59.82 -8.33 6.73
N VAL A 22 59.13 -9.25 7.36
CA VAL A 22 57.75 -9.46 7.10
C VAL A 22 56.99 -8.26 7.66
N SER A 23 56.72 -7.30 6.79
CA SER A 23 55.80 -6.21 7.13
C SER A 23 54.41 -6.81 7.32
N THR A 24 54.07 -7.09 8.55
CA THR A 24 52.67 -7.42 8.88
C THR A 24 51.83 -6.20 8.66
N VAL A 25 51.27 -6.07 7.45
CA VAL A 25 50.19 -5.11 7.21
C VAL A 25 49.00 -5.57 8.04
N ALA A 26 48.73 -4.86 9.11
CA ALA A 26 47.54 -5.09 9.90
C ALA A 26 46.32 -4.88 8.98
N ALA A 27 45.83 -5.96 8.41
CA ALA A 27 44.58 -5.93 7.65
C ALA A 27 43.43 -5.61 8.63
N ARG A 28 43.02 -4.36 8.66
CA ARG A 28 41.82 -3.97 9.39
C ARG A 28 40.64 -4.56 8.67
N CYS A 29 40.12 -5.66 9.17
CA CYS A 29 38.83 -6.23 8.74
C CYS A 29 37.63 -5.40 9.21
N ALA A 30 37.84 -4.13 9.52
CA ALA A 30 36.78 -3.23 9.98
C ALA A 30 36.09 -2.52 8.82
N SER A 31 35.76 -3.22 7.75
CA SER A 31 35.03 -2.64 6.64
C SER A 31 33.53 -2.79 6.73
N LYS A 32 33.03 -3.49 7.72
CA LYS A 32 31.61 -3.41 7.99
C LYS A 32 31.30 -2.09 8.69
N LYS A 33 31.07 -1.04 7.90
CA LYS A 33 30.18 0.02 8.36
C LYS A 33 29.00 -0.67 8.96
N THR A 34 28.89 -0.70 10.26
CA THR A 34 27.64 -0.99 10.94
C THR A 34 26.66 -0.01 10.37
N LYS A 35 25.83 -0.46 9.44
CA LYS A 35 24.63 0.28 9.05
C LYS A 35 23.93 0.53 10.36
N SER A 36 24.04 1.75 10.86
CA SER A 36 23.20 2.18 11.95
C SER A 36 21.78 1.89 11.46
N ASN A 37 21.13 0.92 12.09
CA ASN A 37 19.71 0.72 11.84
C ASN A 37 19.03 2.07 12.02
N PRO A 38 18.25 2.54 11.04
CA PRO A 38 17.52 3.78 11.22
C PRO A 38 16.80 3.70 12.54
N LYS A 39 17.07 4.62 13.44
CA LYS A 39 16.47 4.70 14.79
C LYS A 39 14.95 4.74 14.74
N ASN A 40 14.38 5.22 13.65
CA ASN A 40 12.97 5.12 13.31
C ASN A 40 12.73 3.82 12.52
N LYS A 41 12.51 2.74 13.21
CA LYS A 41 11.71 1.65 12.69
C LYS A 41 10.31 2.24 12.56
N GLY A 42 9.95 2.66 11.33
CA GLY A 42 8.63 3.20 11.07
C GLY A 42 7.62 2.32 11.78
N GLY A 43 6.90 2.89 12.74
CA GLY A 43 5.92 2.16 13.53
C GLY A 43 4.97 1.42 12.60
N GLN A 44 4.29 0.46 13.14
CA GLN A 44 3.28 -0.30 12.40
C GLN A 44 2.40 0.67 11.62
N ARG A 45 2.41 0.57 10.29
CA ARG A 45 1.68 1.48 9.43
C ARG A 45 0.21 1.41 9.81
N VAL A 46 -0.33 2.53 10.21
CA VAL A 46 -1.76 2.65 10.48
C VAL A 46 -2.51 2.22 9.22
N GLY A 47 -3.47 1.32 9.37
CA GLY A 47 -4.30 0.83 8.26
C GLY A 47 -4.91 1.99 7.47
N LYS A 48 -5.26 1.76 6.23
CA LYS A 48 -5.79 2.78 5.31
C LYS A 48 -7.17 3.31 5.70
N ARG A 49 -7.75 2.82 6.79
CA ARG A 49 -9.02 3.24 7.37
C ARG A 49 -10.19 3.20 6.37
N TYR A 50 -10.22 2.16 5.54
CA TYR A 50 -11.39 1.89 4.70
C TYR A 50 -12.58 1.45 5.54
N GLY A 51 -13.76 1.72 5.05
CA GLY A 51 -15.01 1.34 5.69
C GLY A 51 -16.02 2.47 5.74
N TRP A 52 -17.06 2.25 6.48
CA TRP A 52 -18.13 3.21 6.71
C TRP A 52 -17.64 4.37 7.58
N LYS A 53 -18.11 5.56 7.27
CA LYS A 53 -17.86 6.79 8.03
C LYS A 53 -19.13 7.32 8.66
N LYS A 54 -20.25 7.01 8.07
CA LYS A 54 -21.59 7.36 8.52
C LYS A 54 -22.45 6.10 8.56
N HIS A 55 -23.35 6.01 9.52
CA HIS A 55 -24.23 4.87 9.68
C HIS A 55 -25.63 5.18 9.18
N ASP A 56 -26.46 4.15 9.12
CA ASP A 56 -27.87 4.32 8.75
C ASP A 56 -28.57 5.19 9.79
N GLY A 57 -29.28 6.21 9.33
CA GLY A 57 -29.94 7.20 10.19
C GLY A 57 -29.11 8.43 10.56
N ASP A 58 -27.80 8.45 10.24
CA ASP A 58 -26.97 9.62 10.51
C ASP A 58 -27.35 10.79 9.60
N TYR A 59 -27.40 11.98 10.17
CA TYR A 59 -27.52 13.20 9.39
C TYR A 59 -26.17 13.58 8.76
N VAL A 60 -26.20 14.01 7.52
CA VAL A 60 -25.01 14.39 6.76
C VAL A 60 -25.25 15.68 5.97
N HIS A 61 -24.19 16.44 5.79
CA HIS A 61 -24.17 17.61 4.91
C HIS A 61 -23.58 17.24 3.54
N ALA A 62 -23.92 18.01 2.53
CA ALA A 62 -23.36 17.89 1.20
C ALA A 62 -21.83 17.89 1.25
N GLY A 63 -21.21 16.98 0.51
CA GLY A 63 -19.76 16.78 0.53
C GLY A 63 -19.24 15.85 1.62
N ASN A 64 -20.04 15.46 2.61
CA ASN A 64 -19.58 14.54 3.65
C ASN A 64 -19.27 13.16 3.08
N ILE A 65 -18.15 12.58 3.52
CA ILE A 65 -17.74 11.23 3.14
C ILE A 65 -18.61 10.21 3.91
N LEU A 66 -19.32 9.36 3.17
CA LEU A 66 -20.18 8.31 3.71
C LEU A 66 -19.41 7.01 3.91
N ALA A 67 -18.62 6.60 2.91
CA ALA A 67 -17.82 5.39 2.96
C ALA A 67 -16.56 5.51 2.10
N THR A 68 -15.48 4.86 2.54
CA THR A 68 -14.23 4.74 1.79
C THR A 68 -13.97 3.28 1.47
N GLN A 69 -13.62 2.97 0.23
CA GLN A 69 -13.44 1.60 -0.24
C GLN A 69 -12.36 1.50 -1.31
N ARG A 70 -11.74 0.34 -1.43
CA ARG A 70 -10.76 0.04 -2.48
C ARG A 70 -11.42 -0.54 -3.73
N LEU A 71 -12.35 -1.46 -3.52
CA LEU A 71 -13.21 -2.04 -4.55
C LEU A 71 -14.64 -1.58 -4.29
N ILE A 72 -15.51 -1.63 -5.29
CA ILE A 72 -16.91 -1.26 -5.15
C ILE A 72 -17.63 -2.35 -4.34
N ARG A 73 -17.74 -2.12 -3.05
CA ARG A 73 -18.52 -2.94 -2.11
C ARG A 73 -19.92 -2.34 -1.91
N TRP A 74 -19.97 -1.03 -1.78
CA TRP A 74 -21.20 -0.26 -1.67
C TRP A 74 -21.36 0.59 -2.91
N HIS A 75 -22.56 0.66 -3.40
CA HIS A 75 -22.91 1.41 -4.60
C HIS A 75 -23.53 2.76 -4.24
N PRO A 76 -23.28 3.80 -5.03
CA PRO A 76 -23.99 5.07 -4.86
C PRO A 76 -25.46 4.90 -5.24
N GLY A 77 -26.36 5.36 -4.36
CA GLY A 77 -27.80 5.45 -4.60
C GLY A 77 -28.23 6.87 -4.86
N ALA A 78 -29.44 7.21 -4.40
CA ALA A 78 -30.00 8.55 -4.53
C ALA A 78 -29.16 9.56 -3.72
N GLN A 79 -28.90 10.72 -4.30
CA GLN A 79 -28.15 11.85 -3.72
C GLN A 79 -26.75 11.48 -3.19
N VAL A 80 -26.12 10.45 -3.77
CA VAL A 80 -24.77 10.01 -3.42
C VAL A 80 -23.87 9.98 -4.66
N GLY A 81 -22.75 10.67 -4.56
CA GLY A 81 -21.71 10.68 -5.58
C GLY A 81 -20.60 9.66 -5.28
N MET A 82 -19.89 9.23 -6.33
CA MET A 82 -18.73 8.39 -6.21
C MET A 82 -17.50 9.09 -6.80
N GLY A 83 -16.49 9.30 -5.94
CA GLY A 83 -15.22 9.89 -6.35
C GLY A 83 -14.32 8.92 -7.12
N HIS A 84 -13.24 9.45 -7.70
CA HIS A 84 -12.28 8.68 -8.50
C HIS A 84 -11.70 7.46 -7.73
N ASN A 85 -11.45 7.60 -6.44
CA ASN A 85 -10.96 6.54 -5.54
C ASN A 85 -12.06 5.64 -4.98
N LYS A 86 -13.25 5.65 -5.57
CA LYS A 86 -14.44 4.89 -5.14
C LYS A 86 -14.97 5.30 -3.75
N THR A 87 -14.60 6.49 -3.27
CA THR A 87 -15.16 7.07 -2.06
C THR A 87 -16.56 7.57 -2.34
N LEU A 88 -17.51 7.23 -1.47
CA LEU A 88 -18.89 7.70 -1.55
C LEU A 88 -19.06 8.94 -0.70
N TYR A 89 -19.72 9.96 -1.24
CA TYR A 89 -19.98 11.22 -0.58
C TYR A 89 -21.40 11.70 -0.85
N ALA A 90 -21.96 12.47 0.09
CA ALA A 90 -23.28 13.05 -0.05
C ALA A 90 -23.26 14.22 -1.05
N LEU A 91 -24.28 14.29 -1.90
CA LEU A 91 -24.50 15.42 -2.82
C LEU A 91 -25.37 16.51 -2.18
N GLU A 92 -26.24 16.12 -1.28
CA GLU A 92 -27.20 17.01 -0.59
C GLU A 92 -27.21 16.72 0.91
N ASP A 93 -27.77 17.66 1.68
CA ASP A 93 -27.98 17.50 3.12
C ASP A 93 -29.17 16.54 3.37
N GLY A 94 -29.01 15.63 4.32
CA GLY A 94 -30.07 14.68 4.60
C GLY A 94 -29.67 13.55 5.52
N ILE A 95 -30.51 12.52 5.54
CA ILE A 95 -30.36 11.33 6.37
C ILE A 95 -29.86 10.16 5.52
N VAL A 96 -28.80 9.49 5.99
CA VAL A 96 -28.23 8.33 5.32
C VAL A 96 -29.13 7.11 5.48
N ARG A 97 -29.36 6.37 4.39
CA ARG A 97 -30.10 5.10 4.35
C ARG A 97 -29.34 4.05 3.54
N TYR A 98 -29.26 2.86 4.10
CA TYR A 98 -28.70 1.70 3.41
C TYR A 98 -29.81 0.80 2.92
N THR A 99 -29.82 0.54 1.62
CA THR A 99 -30.80 -0.32 0.97
C THR A 99 -30.13 -1.47 0.23
N LYS A 100 -30.81 -2.60 0.14
CA LYS A 100 -30.44 -3.69 -0.77
C LYS A 100 -31.32 -3.61 -2.00
N GLU A 101 -30.70 -3.33 -3.13
CA GLU A 101 -31.42 -3.15 -4.39
C GLU A 101 -30.88 -4.10 -5.45
N VAL A 102 -31.70 -4.33 -6.46
CA VAL A 102 -31.32 -5.10 -7.63
C VAL A 102 -30.22 -4.35 -8.38
N TYR A 103 -29.11 -5.03 -8.57
CA TYR A 103 -27.96 -4.45 -9.26
C TYR A 103 -28.07 -4.71 -10.77
N VAL A 104 -28.21 -3.64 -11.53
CA VAL A 104 -28.13 -3.68 -12.98
C VAL A 104 -26.70 -3.33 -13.38
N PRO A 105 -25.91 -4.31 -13.88
CA PRO A 105 -24.51 -4.06 -14.20
C PRO A 105 -24.37 -3.12 -15.40
N PRO A 106 -23.47 -2.12 -15.33
CA PRO A 106 -23.21 -1.23 -16.45
C PRO A 106 -22.59 -2.01 -17.62
N PRO A 107 -23.09 -1.85 -18.85
CA PRO A 107 -22.66 -2.66 -20.01
C PRO A 107 -21.19 -2.47 -20.39
N ARG A 108 -20.55 -1.40 -19.94
CA ARG A 108 -19.13 -1.08 -20.25
C ARG A 108 -18.11 -1.75 -19.32
N SER A 109 -18.53 -2.30 -18.17
CA SER A 109 -17.60 -2.89 -17.20
C SER A 109 -17.16 -4.28 -17.62
N ARG A 110 -15.85 -4.47 -17.81
CA ARG A 110 -15.25 -5.79 -18.12
C ARG A 110 -15.38 -6.77 -16.96
N GLU A 111 -15.11 -6.32 -15.76
CA GLU A 111 -15.17 -7.13 -14.52
C GLU A 111 -16.57 -7.71 -14.31
N VAL A 112 -17.57 -6.91 -14.60
CA VAL A 112 -18.98 -7.32 -14.47
C VAL A 112 -19.36 -8.35 -15.53
N LYS A 113 -18.86 -8.22 -16.75
CA LYS A 113 -19.14 -9.17 -17.84
C LYS A 113 -18.68 -10.58 -17.49
N GLU A 114 -17.52 -10.72 -16.84
CA GLU A 114 -17.02 -12.03 -16.41
C GLU A 114 -17.90 -12.65 -15.31
N VAL A 115 -18.35 -11.84 -14.36
CA VAL A 115 -19.24 -12.31 -13.30
C VAL A 115 -20.59 -12.75 -13.87
N ILE A 116 -21.17 -11.96 -14.77
CA ILE A 116 -22.46 -12.27 -15.41
C ILE A 116 -22.40 -13.56 -16.22
N ARG A 117 -21.30 -13.81 -16.93
CA ARG A 117 -21.14 -15.07 -17.69
C ARG A 117 -21.17 -16.32 -16.84
N ARG A 118 -20.76 -16.20 -15.57
CA ARG A 118 -20.72 -17.33 -14.59
C ARG A 118 -22.06 -17.55 -13.89
N LEU A 119 -22.97 -16.57 -13.98
CA LEU A 119 -24.26 -16.67 -13.33
C LEU A 119 -25.28 -17.40 -14.20
N PRO A 120 -26.17 -18.18 -13.58
CA PRO A 120 -27.28 -18.78 -14.31
C PRO A 120 -28.18 -17.70 -14.93
N ARG A 121 -28.82 -18.00 -16.05
CA ARG A 121 -29.76 -17.09 -16.71
C ARG A 121 -30.92 -16.79 -15.76
N GLY A 122 -31.25 -15.51 -15.61
CA GLY A 122 -32.33 -15.06 -14.73
C GLY A 122 -31.92 -14.84 -13.27
N ALA A 123 -30.63 -15.01 -12.91
CA ALA A 123 -30.16 -14.70 -11.58
C ALA A 123 -30.25 -13.20 -11.28
N ILE A 124 -30.90 -12.85 -10.19
CA ILE A 124 -31.02 -11.49 -9.72
C ILE A 124 -29.91 -11.21 -8.71
N LEU A 125 -29.11 -10.19 -8.97
CA LEU A 125 -28.03 -9.75 -8.08
C LEU A 125 -28.52 -8.62 -7.20
N TYR A 126 -28.38 -8.77 -5.89
CA TYR A 126 -28.63 -7.71 -4.93
C TYR A 126 -27.30 -7.11 -4.46
N LYS A 127 -27.24 -5.80 -4.41
CA LYS A 127 -26.11 -5.04 -3.87
C LYS A 127 -26.59 -4.05 -2.84
N THR A 128 -25.68 -3.62 -1.96
CA THR A 128 -25.99 -2.59 -0.97
C THR A 128 -25.73 -1.23 -1.60
N PHE A 129 -26.76 -0.39 -1.56
CA PHE A 129 -26.70 1.00 -1.99
C PHE A 129 -26.74 1.91 -0.75
N ILE A 130 -26.05 3.03 -0.86
CA ILE A 130 -26.07 4.09 0.14
C ILE A 130 -26.85 5.24 -0.49
N ASN A 131 -27.92 5.63 0.18
CA ASN A 131 -28.79 6.72 -0.24
C ASN A 131 -28.72 7.85 0.79
N VAL A 132 -28.94 9.07 0.36
CA VAL A 132 -29.20 10.22 1.24
C VAL A 132 -30.60 10.70 0.94
N ILE A 133 -31.45 10.71 1.96
CA ILE A 133 -32.80 11.25 1.88
C ILE A 133 -32.73 12.71 2.32
N PRO A 134 -32.96 13.68 1.43
CA PRO A 134 -32.90 15.08 1.80
C PRO A 134 -33.96 15.39 2.87
N THR A 135 -33.61 16.27 3.80
CA THR A 135 -34.49 16.72 4.86
C THR A 135 -35.53 17.75 4.34
N GLU A 136 -35.09 18.50 3.35
CA GLU A 136 -35.96 19.50 2.68
C GLU A 136 -36.22 19.00 1.27
N GLU A 137 -37.49 18.95 0.91
CA GLU A 137 -37.92 18.66 -0.47
C GLU A 137 -37.60 19.85 -1.35
N VAL A 138 -36.59 19.71 -2.20
CA VAL A 138 -36.38 20.67 -3.29
C VAL A 138 -37.45 20.38 -4.35
N GLY A 139 -38.31 21.35 -4.61
CA GLY A 139 -39.38 21.24 -5.62
C GLY A 139 -38.77 20.87 -6.98
N SER A 140 -39.24 19.77 -7.57
CA SER A 140 -38.85 19.38 -8.93
C SER A 140 -39.85 20.03 -9.91
N PHE A 141 -39.33 20.81 -10.87
CA PHE A 141 -40.16 21.44 -11.89
C PHE A 141 -39.98 20.70 -13.22
N LYS A 142 -41.09 20.37 -13.85
CA LYS A 142 -41.07 19.87 -15.21
C LYS A 142 -41.56 21.00 -16.13
N LEU A 143 -40.72 21.38 -17.09
CA LEU A 143 -41.10 22.33 -18.12
C LEU A 143 -42.17 21.66 -19.02
N VAL A 144 -43.36 22.20 -19.03
CA VAL A 144 -44.49 21.65 -19.82
C VAL A 144 -44.54 22.29 -21.21
N THR A 145 -44.30 23.60 -21.30
CA THR A 145 -44.29 24.36 -22.56
C THR A 145 -43.39 25.57 -22.42
N MET A 146 -42.64 25.87 -23.50
CA MET A 146 -42.08 27.20 -23.70
C MET A 146 -43.03 27.99 -24.60
N LEU A 147 -43.48 29.11 -24.07
CA LEU A 147 -44.21 30.11 -24.89
C LEU A 147 -43.21 30.95 -25.64
#